data_8b45027dd5af61031f19b1e46301e94b
#
_entry.id   8b45027dd5af61031f19b1e46301e94b
#
_cell.length_a   1.000
_cell.length_b   1.000
_cell.length_c   1.000
_cell.angle_alpha   90.00
_cell.angle_beta   90.00
_cell.angle_gamma   90.00
#
_symmetry.space_group_name_H-M   'P 1'
#
loop_
_entity.id
_entity.type
_entity.pdbx_description
1 polymer ?
#
loop_
_entity_poly.entity_id
_entity_poly.type
_entity_poly.pdbx_seq_one_letter_code
_entity_poly.pdbx_strand_id
1 'polypeptide(L)'
;MRLKGAQTGDDMAYTNFNDVEKKWIKYWDKNGTFHTDLHDFSKPKYYVLDMFPYPSGAGLHVGHPEGYTATDIIARMKRMQGYNVLHPIGFDSFGLPAEQYAINTGNNPADFTQRNIETFTSQLKMLGLSYDYTQTVSTCDPEYYKWTQWIFKQLFEAGLARYIDTPVNWCEELGTVLANDEIIDGKSERGGFPVVRKNMKQWVIDINKYAERLLEGLDELDWPEASKTAQRNWIGKSVGANVDFRVDGTDEEFTAFT
;
A
#
# COMPACT_ATOMS: atom_id res chain seq x y z
N MET A 1 -8.18 72.64 4.91
CA MET A 1 -8.19 71.24 5.27
C MET A 1 -7.50 70.49 4.14
N ARG A 2 -6.20 70.17 4.28
CA ARG A 2 -5.40 69.50 3.22
C ARG A 2 -5.55 68.01 3.42
N LEU A 3 -6.12 67.28 2.47
CA LEU A 3 -6.12 65.84 2.39
C LEU A 3 -4.68 65.38 2.19
N LYS A 4 -4.16 64.65 3.16
CA LYS A 4 -2.84 63.97 3.06
C LYS A 4 -2.91 62.93 1.93
N GLY A 5 -1.92 62.99 1.05
CA GLY A 5 -1.81 62.15 -0.12
C GLY A 5 -1.85 60.64 0.19
N ALA A 6 -2.46 59.93 -0.71
CA ALA A 6 -2.39 58.49 -0.79
C ALA A 6 -0.93 58.08 -0.89
N GLN A 7 -0.48 57.22 0.00
CA GLN A 7 0.76 56.47 -0.15
C GLN A 7 0.64 55.58 -1.39
N THR A 8 1.39 55.87 -2.39
CA THR A 8 1.56 55.08 -3.60
C THR A 8 2.19 53.74 -3.19
N GLY A 9 1.58 52.64 -3.61
CA GLY A 9 1.97 51.28 -3.29
C GLY A 9 3.34 50.91 -3.81
N ASP A 10 4.26 50.77 -2.88
CA ASP A 10 5.60 50.16 -3.14
C ASP A 10 6.12 49.33 -1.95
N ASP A 11 5.21 48.87 -1.09
CA ASP A 11 5.55 47.96 0.02
C ASP A 11 4.57 46.75 0.12
N MET A 12 4.20 46.16 -1.00
CA MET A 12 3.81 44.76 -0.95
C MET A 12 5.10 43.95 -0.89
N ALA A 13 5.67 43.84 0.32
CA ALA A 13 6.71 42.88 0.58
C ALA A 13 6.20 41.52 0.10
N TYR A 14 6.79 40.99 -0.96
CA TYR A 14 6.48 39.66 -1.46
C TYR A 14 6.61 38.69 -0.30
N THR A 15 5.49 38.08 0.10
CA THR A 15 5.49 37.06 1.16
C THR A 15 6.37 35.91 0.69
N ASN A 16 7.47 35.68 1.37
CA ASN A 16 8.30 34.51 1.11
C ASN A 16 7.58 33.28 1.65
N PHE A 17 6.90 32.56 0.78
CA PHE A 17 6.15 31.36 1.17
C PHE A 17 7.04 30.33 1.87
N ASN A 18 8.29 30.16 1.48
CA ASN A 18 9.22 29.23 2.13
C ASN A 18 9.45 29.56 3.62
N ASP A 19 9.45 30.84 3.99
CA ASP A 19 9.61 31.22 5.39
C ASP A 19 8.33 30.97 6.20
N VAL A 20 7.17 31.19 5.57
CA VAL A 20 5.87 30.88 6.16
C VAL A 20 5.73 29.38 6.39
N GLU A 21 6.04 28.56 5.41
CA GLU A 21 5.99 27.10 5.46
C GLU A 21 6.91 26.56 6.58
N LYS A 22 8.17 26.96 6.58
CA LYS A 22 9.14 26.56 7.61
C LYS A 22 8.69 26.95 9.02
N LYS A 23 8.10 28.16 9.17
CA LYS A 23 7.57 28.61 10.45
C LYS A 23 6.46 27.68 10.95
N TRP A 24 5.51 27.33 10.08
CA TRP A 24 4.34 26.55 10.48
C TRP A 24 4.69 25.07 10.67
N ILE A 25 5.52 24.47 9.84
CA ILE A 25 6.01 23.10 10.04
C ILE A 25 6.70 22.98 11.40
N LYS A 26 7.59 23.91 11.73
CA LYS A 26 8.26 23.94 13.04
C LYS A 26 7.28 24.13 14.20
N TYR A 27 6.25 24.95 14.01
CA TYR A 27 5.20 25.15 15.02
C TYR A 27 4.42 23.86 15.27
N TRP A 28 3.97 23.18 14.20
CA TRP A 28 3.20 21.95 14.28
C TRP A 28 4.00 20.81 14.96
N ASP A 29 5.24 20.62 14.57
CA ASP A 29 6.15 19.63 15.19
C ASP A 29 6.32 19.91 16.70
N LYS A 30 6.62 21.17 17.06
CA LYS A 30 6.87 21.55 18.46
C LYS A 30 5.66 21.38 19.35
N ASN A 31 4.47 21.63 18.82
CA ASN A 31 3.22 21.64 19.61
C ASN A 31 2.42 20.33 19.48
N GLY A 32 2.91 19.34 18.72
CA GLY A 32 2.15 18.11 18.47
C GLY A 32 0.78 18.38 17.88
N THR A 33 0.67 19.38 16.97
CA THR A 33 -0.62 19.90 16.50
C THR A 33 -1.52 18.85 15.89
N PHE A 34 -0.92 17.81 15.31
CA PHE A 34 -1.64 16.72 14.62
C PHE A 34 -1.63 15.42 15.42
N HIS A 35 -1.12 15.45 16.65
CA HIS A 35 -1.17 14.31 17.54
C HIS A 35 -2.60 13.90 17.85
N THR A 36 -2.86 12.60 17.84
CA THR A 36 -4.16 11.99 18.12
C THR A 36 -4.10 11.27 19.46
N ASP A 37 -4.94 11.68 20.41
CA ASP A 37 -5.12 10.90 21.63
C ASP A 37 -6.04 9.70 21.32
N LEU A 38 -5.44 8.50 21.25
CA LEU A 38 -6.17 7.27 20.93
C LEU A 38 -7.19 6.87 22.01
N HIS A 39 -7.11 7.48 23.18
CA HIS A 39 -7.98 7.22 24.33
C HIS A 39 -9.02 8.33 24.59
N ASP A 40 -9.02 9.40 23.80
CA ASP A 40 -10.06 10.43 23.85
C ASP A 40 -11.33 9.95 23.13
N PHE A 41 -12.28 9.46 23.91
CA PHE A 41 -13.60 9.04 23.43
C PHE A 41 -14.67 10.15 23.59
N SER A 42 -14.29 11.35 23.98
CA SER A 42 -15.22 12.49 24.11
C SER A 42 -15.64 13.08 22.78
N LYS A 43 -14.87 12.82 21.72
CA LYS A 43 -15.11 13.29 20.34
C LYS A 43 -15.42 12.12 19.41
N PRO A 44 -16.22 12.35 18.36
CA PRO A 44 -16.42 11.36 17.33
C PRO A 44 -15.09 11.03 16.65
N LYS A 45 -14.84 9.74 16.41
CA LYS A 45 -13.61 9.28 15.78
C LYS A 45 -13.68 9.44 14.27
N TYR A 46 -12.54 9.75 13.66
CA TYR A 46 -12.38 9.70 12.23
C TYR A 46 -11.00 9.15 11.87
N TYR A 47 -10.95 8.11 11.06
CA TYR A 47 -9.71 7.48 10.61
C TYR A 47 -9.51 7.80 9.14
N VAL A 48 -8.40 8.48 8.83
CA VAL A 48 -7.98 8.80 7.45
C VAL A 48 -6.74 7.99 7.15
N LEU A 49 -6.86 7.06 6.23
CA LEU A 49 -5.77 6.16 5.85
C LEU A 49 -5.35 6.43 4.41
N ASP A 50 -4.05 6.46 4.19
CA ASP A 50 -3.44 6.47 2.88
C ASP A 50 -2.58 5.24 2.66
N MET A 51 -2.19 4.99 1.42
CA MET A 51 -1.27 3.92 1.08
C MET A 51 0.14 4.26 1.55
N PHE A 52 0.76 3.38 2.32
CA PHE A 52 2.13 3.55 2.76
C PHE A 52 3.09 3.49 1.56
N PRO A 53 4.07 4.41 1.46
CA PRO A 53 5.05 4.36 0.40
C PRO A 53 6.04 3.22 0.61
N TYR A 54 6.56 2.67 -0.50
CA TYR A 54 7.72 1.80 -0.48
C TYR A 54 9.00 2.65 -0.41
N PRO A 55 9.83 2.55 0.63
CA PRO A 55 11.08 3.29 0.73
C PRO A 55 12.18 2.62 -0.12
N SER A 56 11.88 2.30 -1.37
CA SER A 56 12.76 1.55 -2.29
C SER A 56 13.58 2.44 -3.22
N GLY A 57 13.36 3.75 -3.19
CA GLY A 57 14.04 4.74 -4.03
C GLY A 57 14.63 5.89 -3.23
N ALA A 58 15.27 6.84 -3.93
CA ALA A 58 15.94 7.99 -3.33
C ALA A 58 14.98 9.03 -2.71
N GLY A 59 13.66 8.82 -2.78
CA GLY A 59 12.67 9.74 -2.25
C GLY A 59 11.30 9.57 -2.91
N LEU A 60 10.38 10.44 -2.50
CA LEU A 60 9.02 10.51 -3.05
C LEU A 60 9.06 10.93 -4.53
N HIS A 61 8.18 10.37 -5.33
CA HIS A 61 7.87 10.85 -6.67
C HIS A 61 6.57 11.67 -6.67
N VAL A 62 6.30 12.40 -7.75
CA VAL A 62 5.14 13.32 -7.85
C VAL A 62 3.77 12.67 -7.65
N GLY A 63 3.64 11.37 -7.87
CA GLY A 63 2.40 10.64 -7.63
C GLY A 63 2.04 10.47 -6.14
N HIS A 64 3.03 10.49 -5.23
CA HIS A 64 2.74 10.38 -3.81
C HIS A 64 1.94 11.58 -3.26
N PRO A 65 2.33 12.85 -3.53
CA PRO A 65 1.59 14.01 -3.06
C PRO A 65 0.15 14.08 -3.55
N GLU A 66 -0.20 13.46 -4.66
CA GLU A 66 -1.57 13.46 -5.20
C GLU A 66 -2.56 12.85 -4.21
N GLY A 67 -2.37 11.59 -3.82
CA GLY A 67 -3.21 10.92 -2.82
C GLY A 67 -3.08 11.55 -1.43
N TYR A 68 -1.86 11.81 -1.00
CA TYR A 68 -1.57 12.34 0.34
C TYR A 68 -2.17 13.74 0.57
N THR A 69 -2.24 14.58 -0.46
CA THR A 69 -2.90 15.87 -0.36
C THR A 69 -4.41 15.71 -0.20
N ALA A 70 -5.03 14.78 -0.92
CA ALA A 70 -6.45 14.54 -0.83
C ALA A 70 -6.86 14.07 0.58
N THR A 71 -6.15 13.11 1.15
CA THR A 71 -6.39 12.62 2.50
C THR A 71 -6.07 13.67 3.56
N ASP A 72 -5.04 14.49 3.37
CA ASP A 72 -4.69 15.60 4.26
C ASP A 72 -5.77 16.67 4.33
N ILE A 73 -6.40 17.02 3.20
CA ILE A 73 -7.54 17.95 3.15
C ILE A 73 -8.68 17.41 4.01
N ILE A 74 -9.03 16.14 3.86
CA ILE A 74 -10.09 15.51 4.65
C ILE A 74 -9.72 15.48 6.15
N ALA A 75 -8.48 15.10 6.48
CA ALA A 75 -8.02 15.06 7.86
C ALA A 75 -8.12 16.43 8.55
N ARG A 76 -7.66 17.48 7.88
CA ARG A 76 -7.77 18.87 8.39
C ARG A 76 -9.20 19.32 8.54
N MET A 77 -10.04 19.07 7.54
CA MET A 77 -11.47 19.40 7.59
C MET A 77 -12.15 18.72 8.79
N LYS A 78 -11.91 17.44 8.99
CA LYS A 78 -12.50 16.68 10.10
C LYS A 78 -12.01 17.18 11.47
N ARG A 79 -10.75 17.54 11.60
CA ARG A 79 -10.26 18.18 12.84
C ARG A 79 -10.96 19.52 13.12
N MET A 80 -11.17 20.37 12.09
CA MET A 80 -11.91 21.61 12.23
C MET A 80 -13.39 21.39 12.59
N GLN A 81 -13.96 20.27 12.19
CA GLN A 81 -15.32 19.86 12.56
C GLN A 81 -15.41 19.24 13.97
N GLY A 82 -14.30 19.16 14.72
CA GLY A 82 -14.29 18.68 16.10
C GLY A 82 -14.10 17.17 16.26
N TYR A 83 -13.75 16.44 15.20
CA TYR A 83 -13.45 15.01 15.30
C TYR A 83 -12.09 14.76 15.95
N ASN A 84 -11.96 13.62 16.64
CA ASN A 84 -10.67 13.03 16.99
C ASN A 84 -10.17 12.24 15.77
N VAL A 85 -9.18 12.81 15.06
CA VAL A 85 -8.76 12.31 13.75
C VAL A 85 -7.43 11.59 13.85
N LEU A 86 -7.42 10.29 13.57
CA LEU A 86 -6.20 9.52 13.34
C LEU A 86 -5.84 9.59 11.84
N HIS A 87 -4.73 10.26 11.54
CA HIS A 87 -4.14 10.35 10.21
C HIS A 87 -2.68 9.88 10.28
N PRO A 88 -2.45 8.56 10.26
CA PRO A 88 -1.13 7.98 10.39
C PRO A 88 -0.41 7.93 9.05
N ILE A 89 0.90 7.73 9.11
CA ILE A 89 1.74 7.34 7.98
C ILE A 89 2.62 6.17 8.40
N GLY A 90 3.07 5.39 7.45
CA GLY A 90 4.01 4.30 7.68
C GLY A 90 4.84 4.02 6.45
N PHE A 91 5.63 2.95 6.50
CA PHE A 91 6.49 2.54 5.40
C PHE A 91 6.32 1.05 5.15
N ASP A 92 6.00 0.69 3.91
CA ASP A 92 6.03 -0.69 3.45
C ASP A 92 7.46 -1.04 3.08
N SER A 93 8.17 -1.63 4.04
CA SER A 93 9.63 -1.61 4.09
C SER A 93 10.27 -2.95 3.75
N PHE A 94 9.48 -4.00 3.54
CA PHE A 94 9.95 -5.27 3.02
C PHE A 94 9.83 -5.32 1.50
N GLY A 95 10.59 -6.22 0.90
CA GLY A 95 10.37 -6.64 -0.46
C GLY A 95 11.60 -6.68 -1.34
N LEU A 96 11.41 -7.23 -2.52
CA LEU A 96 12.43 -7.49 -3.54
C LEU A 96 13.29 -6.26 -3.92
N PRO A 97 12.76 -5.01 -3.98
CA PRO A 97 13.61 -3.86 -4.33
C PRO A 97 14.76 -3.61 -3.37
N ALA A 98 14.54 -3.72 -2.07
CA ALA A 98 15.60 -3.55 -1.07
C ALA A 98 16.60 -4.70 -1.09
N GLU A 99 16.11 -5.93 -1.26
CA GLU A 99 16.94 -7.14 -1.37
C GLU A 99 17.81 -7.09 -2.63
N GLN A 100 17.24 -6.74 -3.78
CA GLN A 100 17.97 -6.63 -5.03
C GLN A 100 19.04 -5.53 -4.99
N TYR A 101 18.73 -4.39 -4.34
CA TYR A 101 19.72 -3.35 -4.09
C TYR A 101 20.88 -3.88 -3.23
N ALA A 102 20.56 -4.64 -2.17
CA ALA A 102 21.56 -5.24 -1.31
C ALA A 102 22.47 -6.22 -2.07
N ILE A 103 21.90 -7.08 -2.91
CA ILE A 103 22.65 -8.02 -3.76
C ILE A 103 23.57 -7.26 -4.72
N ASN A 104 23.07 -6.25 -5.41
CA ASN A 104 23.80 -5.50 -6.42
C ASN A 104 24.93 -4.64 -5.85
N THR A 105 24.79 -4.17 -4.61
CA THR A 105 25.72 -3.21 -4.00
C THR A 105 26.56 -3.80 -2.87
N GLY A 106 26.24 -5.00 -2.39
CA GLY A 106 26.88 -5.61 -1.22
C GLY A 106 26.52 -4.91 0.12
N ASN A 107 25.52 -4.03 0.13
CA ASN A 107 25.10 -3.32 1.33
C ASN A 107 24.03 -4.10 2.11
N ASN A 108 23.93 -3.82 3.42
CA ASN A 108 22.86 -4.36 4.23
C ASN A 108 21.52 -3.73 3.83
N PRO A 109 20.47 -4.52 3.51
CA PRO A 109 19.16 -3.99 3.14
C PRO A 109 18.52 -3.17 4.25
N ALA A 110 18.75 -3.49 5.53
CA ALA A 110 18.21 -2.74 6.67
C ALA A 110 18.75 -1.30 6.72
N ASP A 111 20.06 -1.12 6.52
CA ASP A 111 20.68 0.22 6.54
C ASP A 111 20.21 1.09 5.37
N PHE A 112 20.01 0.47 4.21
CA PHE A 112 19.47 1.15 3.04
C PHE A 112 18.02 1.58 3.29
N THR A 113 17.19 0.67 3.76
CA THR A 113 15.79 0.92 4.07
C THR A 113 15.64 2.03 5.12
N GLN A 114 16.42 1.98 6.18
CA GLN A 114 16.38 3.00 7.25
C GLN A 114 16.72 4.40 6.72
N ARG A 115 17.75 4.55 5.93
CA ARG A 115 18.12 5.83 5.30
C ARG A 115 17.03 6.37 4.38
N ASN A 116 16.38 5.47 3.63
CA ASN A 116 15.27 5.86 2.77
C ASN A 116 14.06 6.33 3.59
N ILE A 117 13.71 5.63 4.67
CA ILE A 117 12.63 6.03 5.59
C ILE A 117 12.89 7.44 6.15
N GLU A 118 14.11 7.74 6.56
CA GLU A 118 14.50 9.08 7.04
C GLU A 118 14.32 10.15 5.95
N THR A 119 14.74 9.83 4.72
CA THR A 119 14.58 10.72 3.56
C THR A 119 13.10 10.98 3.27
N PHE A 120 12.29 9.92 3.17
CA PHE A 120 10.85 10.02 2.92
C PHE A 120 10.14 10.81 4.02
N THR A 121 10.46 10.54 5.29
CA THR A 121 9.92 11.28 6.44
C THR A 121 10.23 12.77 6.34
N SER A 122 11.47 13.11 6.00
CA SER A 122 11.89 14.50 5.81
C SER A 122 11.09 15.18 4.69
N GLN A 123 10.89 14.50 3.57
CA GLN A 123 10.12 15.01 2.43
C GLN A 123 8.62 15.16 2.75
N LEU A 124 8.02 14.19 3.44
CA LEU A 124 6.62 14.28 3.89
C LEU A 124 6.41 15.47 4.84
N LYS A 125 7.34 15.70 5.76
CA LYS A 125 7.32 16.87 6.64
C LYS A 125 7.49 18.17 5.88
N MET A 126 8.36 18.20 4.86
CA MET A 126 8.56 19.37 4.01
C MET A 126 7.28 19.74 3.24
N LEU A 127 6.47 18.77 2.83
CA LEU A 127 5.16 19.00 2.21
C LEU A 127 4.12 19.55 3.20
N GLY A 128 4.41 19.55 4.50
CA GLY A 128 3.54 20.09 5.53
C GLY A 128 2.26 19.29 5.77
N LEU A 129 2.24 18.02 5.44
CA LEU A 129 1.10 17.12 5.63
C LEU A 129 0.80 16.90 7.12
N SER A 130 -0.47 16.79 7.48
CA SER A 130 -0.96 16.71 8.86
C SER A 130 -0.96 15.27 9.41
N TYR A 131 0.07 14.51 9.13
CA TYR A 131 0.24 13.17 9.69
C TYR A 131 0.60 13.22 11.18
N ASP A 132 0.10 12.24 11.91
CA ASP A 132 0.57 11.96 13.27
C ASP A 132 1.82 11.07 13.23
N TYR A 133 2.98 11.70 13.23
CA TYR A 133 4.26 10.99 13.18
C TYR A 133 4.58 10.18 14.45
N THR A 134 3.78 10.31 15.51
CA THR A 134 3.92 9.47 16.72
C THR A 134 3.29 8.09 16.52
N GLN A 135 2.46 7.94 15.50
CA GLN A 135 1.77 6.70 15.11
C GLN A 135 2.38 6.07 13.84
N THR A 136 3.64 6.40 13.54
CA THR A 136 4.34 5.83 12.38
C THR A 136 4.71 4.38 12.62
N VAL A 137 4.51 3.54 11.60
CA VAL A 137 4.92 2.14 11.60
C VAL A 137 5.82 1.84 10.40
N SER A 138 6.67 0.82 10.55
CA SER A 138 7.47 0.27 9.46
C SER A 138 7.24 -1.24 9.42
N THR A 139 6.88 -1.77 8.26
CA THR A 139 6.53 -3.19 8.13
C THR A 139 7.71 -4.12 8.39
N CYS A 140 8.95 -3.63 8.28
CA CYS A 140 10.18 -4.37 8.62
C CYS A 140 10.57 -4.29 10.10
N ASP A 141 9.83 -3.55 10.93
CA ASP A 141 10.07 -3.51 12.37
C ASP A 141 9.62 -4.84 13.00
N PRO A 142 10.46 -5.52 13.82
CA PRO A 142 10.08 -6.72 14.54
C PRO A 142 8.80 -6.58 15.36
N GLU A 143 8.56 -5.43 15.98
CA GLU A 143 7.36 -5.15 16.76
C GLU A 143 6.10 -5.06 15.88
N TYR A 144 6.27 -4.78 14.58
CA TYR A 144 5.19 -4.82 13.60
C TYR A 144 5.02 -6.21 12.98
N TYR A 145 6.06 -6.80 12.38
CA TYR A 145 5.91 -8.05 11.63
C TYR A 145 5.66 -9.29 12.51
N LYS A 146 5.87 -9.22 13.82
CA LYS A 146 5.42 -10.27 14.74
C LYS A 146 3.93 -10.60 14.58
N TRP A 147 3.12 -9.58 14.25
CA TRP A 147 1.70 -9.77 14.01
C TRP A 147 1.42 -10.45 12.67
N THR A 148 2.19 -10.16 11.64
CA THR A 148 2.15 -10.88 10.36
C THR A 148 2.49 -12.36 10.57
N GLN A 149 3.52 -12.64 11.37
CA GLN A 149 3.89 -14.02 11.73
C GLN A 149 2.79 -14.71 12.55
N TRP A 150 2.15 -13.99 13.45
CA TRP A 150 1.02 -14.51 14.22
C TRP A 150 -0.17 -14.85 13.31
N ILE A 151 -0.52 -13.98 12.36
CA ILE A 151 -1.57 -14.23 11.38
C ILE A 151 -1.24 -15.47 10.56
N PHE A 152 -0.02 -15.58 10.07
CA PHE A 152 0.42 -16.76 9.31
C PHE A 152 0.25 -18.05 10.14
N LYS A 153 0.63 -18.01 11.43
CA LYS A 153 0.42 -19.14 12.34
C LYS A 153 -1.05 -19.52 12.48
N GLN A 154 -1.95 -18.55 12.61
CA GLN A 154 -3.39 -18.80 12.65
C GLN A 154 -3.90 -19.45 11.35
N LEU A 155 -3.42 -18.98 10.19
CA LEU A 155 -3.75 -19.57 8.90
C LEU A 155 -3.26 -21.02 8.78
N PHE A 156 -2.05 -21.28 9.27
CA PHE A 156 -1.47 -22.63 9.29
C PHE A 156 -2.27 -23.57 10.21
N GLU A 157 -2.59 -23.16 11.42
CA GLU A 157 -3.38 -23.93 12.39
C GLU A 157 -4.81 -24.21 11.87
N ALA A 158 -5.38 -23.29 11.09
CA ALA A 158 -6.67 -23.48 10.42
C ALA A 158 -6.58 -24.33 9.13
N GLY A 159 -5.40 -24.83 8.74
CA GLY A 159 -5.19 -25.61 7.52
C GLY A 159 -5.34 -24.81 6.22
N LEU A 160 -5.26 -23.48 6.31
CA LEU A 160 -5.33 -22.56 5.17
C LEU A 160 -3.95 -22.29 4.56
N ALA A 161 -2.89 -22.31 5.36
CA ALA A 161 -1.53 -22.21 4.87
C ALA A 161 -0.91 -23.61 4.80
N ARG A 162 -0.34 -23.98 3.64
CA ARG A 162 0.21 -25.31 3.39
C ARG A 162 1.53 -25.21 2.63
N TYR A 163 2.48 -26.10 2.95
CA TYR A 163 3.75 -26.20 2.23
C TYR A 163 3.68 -27.36 1.25
N ILE A 164 3.48 -27.06 -0.02
CA ILE A 164 3.19 -28.04 -1.08
C ILE A 164 4.02 -27.79 -2.34
N ASP A 165 4.19 -28.84 -3.15
CA ASP A 165 4.73 -28.70 -4.50
C ASP A 165 3.66 -28.05 -5.39
N THR A 166 4.02 -26.93 -6.04
CA THR A 166 3.12 -26.18 -6.92
C THR A 166 3.91 -25.60 -8.10
N PRO A 167 3.29 -25.45 -9.27
CA PRO A 167 3.92 -24.76 -10.38
C PRO A 167 4.00 -23.26 -10.09
N VAL A 168 5.23 -22.73 -10.15
CA VAL A 168 5.53 -21.31 -9.92
C VAL A 168 6.19 -20.69 -11.14
N ASN A 169 6.15 -19.38 -11.23
CA ASN A 169 6.86 -18.62 -12.24
C ASN A 169 8.25 -18.28 -11.70
N TRP A 170 9.26 -18.98 -12.14
CA TRP A 170 10.63 -18.82 -11.68
C TRP A 170 11.44 -17.94 -12.63
N CYS A 171 12.13 -16.94 -12.07
CA CYS A 171 13.10 -16.12 -12.79
C CYS A 171 14.50 -16.40 -12.21
N GLU A 172 15.37 -17.02 -13.02
CA GLU A 172 16.72 -17.43 -12.58
C GLU A 172 17.59 -16.19 -12.28
N GLU A 173 17.52 -15.17 -13.12
CA GLU A 173 18.33 -13.96 -12.98
C GLU A 173 17.96 -13.11 -11.75
N LEU A 174 16.70 -13.13 -11.35
CA LEU A 174 16.25 -12.48 -10.12
C LEU A 174 16.35 -13.39 -8.90
N GLY A 175 16.55 -14.71 -9.11
CA GLY A 175 16.63 -15.71 -8.05
C GLY A 175 15.33 -15.85 -7.23
N THR A 176 14.16 -15.58 -7.83
CA THR A 176 12.89 -15.53 -7.11
C THR A 176 11.70 -16.01 -7.94
N VAL A 177 10.60 -16.29 -7.23
CA VAL A 177 9.28 -16.57 -7.80
C VAL A 177 8.55 -15.25 -8.02
N LEU A 178 7.88 -15.13 -9.17
CA LEU A 178 7.13 -13.96 -9.57
C LEU A 178 5.63 -14.26 -9.60
N ALA A 179 4.82 -13.27 -9.21
CA ALA A 179 3.38 -13.27 -9.42
C ALA A 179 3.04 -13.16 -10.92
N ASN A 180 1.82 -13.55 -11.30
CA ASN A 180 1.41 -13.46 -12.71
C ASN A 180 1.46 -12.02 -13.24
N ASP A 181 1.14 -11.05 -12.38
CA ASP A 181 1.11 -9.62 -12.74
C ASP A 181 2.51 -9.02 -12.95
N GLU A 182 3.56 -9.70 -12.46
CA GLU A 182 4.96 -9.31 -12.65
C GLU A 182 5.59 -9.88 -13.94
N ILE A 183 4.75 -10.49 -14.81
CA ILE A 183 5.20 -11.15 -16.03
C ILE A 183 4.51 -10.50 -17.22
N ILE A 184 5.31 -9.97 -18.14
CA ILE A 184 4.88 -9.38 -19.40
C ILE A 184 5.56 -10.15 -20.54
N ASP A 185 4.77 -10.73 -21.44
CA ASP A 185 5.27 -11.49 -22.61
C ASP A 185 6.32 -12.57 -22.25
N GLY A 186 6.10 -13.30 -21.12
CA GLY A 186 6.99 -14.38 -20.66
C GLY A 186 8.29 -13.88 -20.02
N LYS A 187 8.37 -12.59 -19.72
CA LYS A 187 9.55 -11.97 -19.07
C LYS A 187 9.13 -11.24 -17.80
N SER A 188 10.08 -11.12 -16.86
CA SER A 188 9.89 -10.31 -15.66
C SER A 188 9.68 -8.83 -16.05
N GLU A 189 8.68 -8.17 -15.46
CA GLU A 189 8.48 -6.73 -15.62
C GLU A 189 9.76 -5.98 -15.22
N ARG A 190 10.39 -6.41 -14.14
CA ARG A 190 11.66 -5.88 -13.68
C ARG A 190 12.83 -6.58 -14.35
N GLY A 191 13.57 -5.86 -15.17
CA GLY A 191 14.79 -6.32 -15.82
C GLY A 191 14.56 -7.06 -17.15
N GLY A 192 13.34 -7.46 -17.50
CA GLY A 192 13.03 -8.10 -18.78
C GLY A 192 13.62 -9.51 -18.94
N PHE A 193 13.84 -10.21 -17.83
CA PHE A 193 14.47 -11.55 -17.82
C PHE A 193 13.48 -12.66 -18.14
N PRO A 194 13.92 -13.78 -18.74
CA PRO A 194 13.06 -14.91 -19.02
C PRO A 194 12.44 -15.51 -17.75
N VAL A 195 11.17 -15.88 -17.83
CA VAL A 195 10.45 -16.55 -16.75
C VAL A 195 10.00 -17.93 -17.20
N VAL A 196 10.24 -18.94 -16.38
CA VAL A 196 9.88 -20.32 -16.68
C VAL A 196 8.93 -20.91 -15.64
N ARG A 197 8.01 -21.77 -16.08
CA ARG A 197 7.18 -22.55 -15.14
C ARG A 197 8.00 -23.71 -14.57
N LYS A 198 8.06 -23.79 -13.24
CA LYS A 198 8.83 -24.80 -12.51
C LYS A 198 8.04 -25.26 -11.28
N ASN A 199 8.03 -26.56 -11.02
CA ASN A 199 7.46 -27.07 -9.76
C ASN A 199 8.45 -26.85 -8.64
N MET A 200 7.99 -26.20 -7.58
CA MET A 200 8.78 -25.95 -6.38
C MET A 200 7.90 -26.08 -5.13
N LYS A 201 8.50 -26.49 -4.02
CA LYS A 201 7.85 -26.41 -2.72
C LYS A 201 7.69 -24.96 -2.30
N GLN A 202 6.44 -24.57 -2.07
CA GLN A 202 6.07 -23.22 -1.66
C GLN A 202 5.04 -23.25 -0.55
N TRP A 203 5.05 -22.20 0.26
CA TRP A 203 3.91 -21.88 1.09
C TRP A 203 2.78 -21.35 0.21
N VAL A 204 1.61 -21.97 0.37
CA VAL A 204 0.39 -21.58 -0.36
C VAL A 204 -0.70 -21.30 0.65
N ILE A 205 -1.40 -20.16 0.47
CA ILE A 205 -2.58 -19.81 1.25
C ILE A 205 -3.82 -20.09 0.39
N ASP A 206 -4.75 -20.88 0.93
CA ASP A 206 -5.97 -21.31 0.23
C ASP A 206 -7.03 -20.21 0.27
N ILE A 207 -6.78 -19.14 -0.49
CA ILE A 207 -7.66 -17.96 -0.57
C ILE A 207 -9.01 -18.27 -1.22
N ASN A 208 -9.08 -19.29 -2.09
CA ASN A 208 -10.30 -19.64 -2.83
C ASN A 208 -11.44 -20.06 -1.91
N LYS A 209 -11.15 -20.56 -0.70
CA LYS A 209 -12.17 -20.87 0.30
C LYS A 209 -13.02 -19.66 0.74
N TYR A 210 -12.51 -18.45 0.49
CA TYR A 210 -13.21 -17.21 0.86
C TYR A 210 -13.81 -16.47 -0.32
N ALA A 211 -13.63 -16.95 -1.55
CA ALA A 211 -14.06 -16.27 -2.77
C ALA A 211 -15.56 -15.93 -2.77
N GLU A 212 -16.41 -16.90 -2.44
CA GLU A 212 -17.87 -16.69 -2.35
C GLU A 212 -18.23 -15.66 -1.29
N ARG A 213 -17.69 -15.81 -0.09
CA ARG A 213 -17.93 -14.88 1.02
C ARG A 213 -17.46 -13.46 0.73
N LEU A 214 -16.37 -13.32 -0.03
CA LEU A 214 -15.89 -12.01 -0.47
C LEU A 214 -16.84 -11.36 -1.47
N LEU A 215 -17.40 -12.15 -2.40
CA LEU A 215 -18.41 -11.66 -3.36
C LEU A 215 -19.68 -11.20 -2.67
N GLU A 216 -20.22 -12.01 -1.75
CA GLU A 216 -21.40 -11.67 -0.96
C GLU A 216 -21.18 -10.40 -0.13
N GLY A 217 -20.02 -10.26 0.52
CA GLY A 217 -19.69 -9.10 1.34
C GLY A 217 -19.59 -7.78 0.57
N LEU A 218 -19.36 -7.79 -0.74
CA LEU A 218 -19.33 -6.58 -1.55
C LEU A 218 -20.69 -5.86 -1.62
N ASP A 219 -21.78 -6.60 -1.50
CA ASP A 219 -23.12 -6.04 -1.63
C ASP A 219 -23.52 -5.19 -0.41
N GLU A 220 -22.90 -5.44 0.73
CA GLU A 220 -23.15 -4.72 1.99
C GLU A 220 -22.29 -3.43 2.12
N LEU A 221 -21.31 -3.21 1.23
CA LEU A 221 -20.38 -2.10 1.33
C LEU A 221 -20.92 -0.85 0.64
N ASP A 222 -20.77 0.29 1.33
CA ASP A 222 -20.98 1.62 0.75
C ASP A 222 -19.72 2.09 -0.01
N TRP A 223 -19.38 1.34 -1.06
CA TRP A 223 -18.24 1.62 -1.92
C TRP A 223 -18.67 2.02 -3.32
N PRO A 224 -17.82 2.77 -4.07
CA PRO A 224 -18.08 3.06 -5.47
C PRO A 224 -18.30 1.79 -6.29
N GLU A 225 -19.32 1.76 -7.16
CA GLU A 225 -19.63 0.58 -7.96
C GLU A 225 -18.47 0.13 -8.88
N ALA A 226 -17.64 1.07 -9.34
CA ALA A 226 -16.44 0.74 -10.10
C ALA A 226 -15.49 -0.16 -9.31
N SER A 227 -15.29 0.13 -8.03
CA SER A 227 -14.45 -0.69 -7.13
C SER A 227 -15.04 -2.08 -6.88
N LYS A 228 -16.36 -2.16 -6.62
CA LYS A 228 -17.05 -3.44 -6.45
C LYS A 228 -16.98 -4.29 -7.72
N THR A 229 -17.20 -3.67 -8.88
CA THR A 229 -17.13 -4.35 -10.18
C THR A 229 -15.73 -4.88 -10.46
N ALA A 230 -14.69 -4.07 -10.19
CA ALA A 230 -13.31 -4.51 -10.35
C ALA A 230 -12.99 -5.73 -9.49
N GLN A 231 -13.45 -5.76 -8.23
CA GLN A 231 -13.25 -6.90 -7.34
C GLN A 231 -14.04 -8.14 -7.77
N ARG A 232 -15.29 -7.99 -8.20
CA ARG A 232 -16.07 -9.10 -8.75
C ARG A 232 -15.38 -9.72 -9.98
N ASN A 233 -14.89 -8.88 -10.87
CA ASN A 233 -14.18 -9.33 -12.08
C ASN A 233 -12.84 -10.02 -11.73
N TRP A 234 -12.14 -9.51 -10.73
CA TRP A 234 -10.89 -10.12 -10.25
C TRP A 234 -11.10 -11.52 -9.67
N ILE A 235 -12.13 -11.72 -8.84
CA ILE A 235 -12.50 -13.03 -8.31
C ILE A 235 -12.95 -13.95 -9.42
N GLY A 236 -13.66 -13.42 -10.43
CA GLY A 236 -13.97 -14.10 -11.68
C GLY A 236 -14.82 -15.35 -11.51
N LYS A 237 -15.86 -15.29 -10.64
CA LYS A 237 -16.76 -16.45 -10.49
C LYS A 237 -17.37 -16.83 -11.84
N SER A 238 -17.08 -18.05 -12.25
CA SER A 238 -17.65 -18.66 -13.46
C SER A 238 -18.49 -19.86 -13.08
N VAL A 239 -19.65 -19.97 -13.69
CA VAL A 239 -20.55 -21.12 -13.51
C VAL A 239 -20.66 -21.80 -14.85
N GLY A 240 -20.29 -23.07 -14.87
CA GLY A 240 -20.35 -23.90 -16.07
C GLY A 240 -20.82 -25.31 -15.73
N ALA A 241 -20.87 -26.16 -16.71
CA ALA A 241 -21.23 -27.56 -16.58
C ALA A 241 -20.12 -28.49 -17.07
N ASN A 242 -19.94 -29.60 -16.39
CA ASN A 242 -19.19 -30.72 -16.95
C ASN A 242 -20.13 -31.49 -17.88
N VAL A 243 -19.73 -31.67 -19.10
CA VAL A 243 -20.45 -32.43 -20.11
C VAL A 243 -19.60 -33.63 -20.50
N ASP A 244 -20.15 -34.83 -20.29
CA ASP A 244 -19.48 -36.07 -20.67
C ASP A 244 -19.84 -36.41 -22.10
N PHE A 245 -18.83 -36.60 -22.92
CA PHE A 245 -18.92 -37.01 -24.29
C PHE A 245 -18.42 -38.43 -24.46
N ARG A 246 -19.18 -39.24 -25.19
CA ARG A 246 -18.73 -40.57 -25.60
C ARG A 246 -18.25 -40.51 -27.04
N VAL A 247 -17.12 -41.11 -27.33
CA VAL A 247 -16.59 -41.22 -28.69
C VAL A 247 -17.34 -42.32 -29.42
N ASP A 248 -18.03 -41.96 -30.53
CA ASP A 248 -18.84 -42.91 -31.27
C ASP A 248 -18.03 -44.07 -31.82
N GLY A 249 -18.53 -45.30 -31.60
CA GLY A 249 -17.85 -46.52 -32.06
C GLY A 249 -16.72 -47.01 -31.13
N THR A 250 -16.53 -46.41 -29.96
CA THR A 250 -15.53 -46.82 -28.93
C THR A 250 -16.15 -46.85 -27.55
N ASP A 251 -15.39 -47.37 -26.57
CA ASP A 251 -15.73 -47.29 -25.12
C ASP A 251 -15.07 -46.09 -24.43
N GLU A 252 -14.49 -45.19 -25.21
CA GLU A 252 -13.81 -44.01 -24.71
C GLU A 252 -14.80 -42.87 -24.38
N GLU A 253 -14.61 -42.27 -23.18
CA GLU A 253 -15.36 -41.10 -22.75
C GLU A 253 -14.38 -39.98 -22.36
N PHE A 254 -14.77 -38.72 -22.57
CA PHE A 254 -14.06 -37.57 -22.04
C PHE A 254 -15.04 -36.53 -21.53
N THR A 255 -14.63 -35.83 -20.49
CA THR A 255 -15.41 -34.75 -19.87
C THR A 255 -14.85 -33.40 -20.32
N ALA A 256 -15.72 -32.53 -20.83
CA ALA A 256 -15.38 -31.12 -21.10
C ALA A 256 -16.16 -30.20 -20.16
N PHE A 257 -15.50 -29.18 -19.67
CA PHE A 257 -16.15 -28.10 -18.93
C PHE A 257 -16.54 -26.99 -19.92
N THR A 258 -17.78 -26.51 -19.88
CA THR A 258 -18.30 -25.44 -20.75
C THR A 258 -18.86 -24.28 -19.93
#